data_2b68c02019453afb8b0e62e35f114417
#
_entry.id   2b68c02019453afb8b0e62e35f114417
#
_cell.length_a   1.000
_cell.length_b   1.000
_cell.length_c   1.000
_cell.angle_alpha   90.00
_cell.angle_beta   90.00
_cell.angle_gamma   90.00
#
_symmetry.space_group_name_H-M   'P 1'
#
loop_
_entity.id
_entity.type
_entity.pdbx_description
1 polymer ?
#
loop_
_entity_poly.entity_id
_entity_poly.type
_entity_poly.pdbx_seq_one_letter_code
_entity_poly.pdbx_strand_id
1 'polypeptide(L)'
;KKYIQENQDKYLKQLIELLKIPSISADPSYTADVRKASVWVGNSLKEAGCDNIEIIATPGHPIVYAEKILNADFPTVLVYGHYDVQPPDPIELWDSPPFEPVIKKTPIHPEGAIFARGACDDKGQMFMHIKAIELLLENNKLDCNVKFMIEGEEEVGSDNLEKFIKENKEKLKSDIILISDTGIGNIKKPAITTGLRGLSYMEVMVQGPNRDLHSGLYGGTVANPINILSKMIASLHDEKNRVVIPGFYDMVEDISPSDRKEMNTFNSDEEEFKASIGIDATYGEEGYTSHERKSIRPTLDVNGIWGGYTGEGAKTVIPSKAFAKISMRLVPNQKWEEISKLFEIHFKNIAPKGVKVAVERHHGGQAYVTPTDNDGYRAAEKAYKEAFGIAPHPKRDGGSIPIVPMFE
;
A
#
# COMPACT_ATOMS: atom_id res chain seq x y z
N LYS A 1 25.01 -15.70 11.18
CA LYS A 1 25.68 -14.36 11.06
C LYS A 1 26.93 -14.44 10.16
N LYS A 2 27.89 -15.37 10.41
CA LYS A 2 29.13 -15.47 9.62
C LYS A 2 28.87 -15.65 8.13
N TYR A 3 27.99 -16.57 7.72
CA TYR A 3 27.63 -16.80 6.31
C TYR A 3 27.04 -15.54 5.64
N ILE A 4 26.20 -14.77 6.33
CA ILE A 4 25.65 -13.52 5.82
C ILE A 4 26.76 -12.50 5.57
N GLN A 5 27.69 -12.35 6.50
CA GLN A 5 28.81 -11.44 6.37
C GLN A 5 29.75 -11.82 5.20
N GLU A 6 29.98 -13.11 5.00
CA GLU A 6 30.81 -13.62 3.89
C GLU A 6 30.16 -13.43 2.50
N ASN A 7 28.81 -13.34 2.45
CA ASN A 7 28.04 -13.19 1.21
C ASN A 7 27.43 -11.78 1.03
N GLN A 8 27.67 -10.85 1.94
CA GLN A 8 27.04 -9.53 1.94
C GLN A 8 27.23 -8.77 0.62
N ASP A 9 28.43 -8.75 0.08
CA ASP A 9 28.75 -8.05 -1.17
C ASP A 9 28.04 -8.69 -2.37
N LYS A 10 27.94 -10.03 -2.39
CA LYS A 10 27.18 -10.77 -3.42
C LYS A 10 25.70 -10.38 -3.36
N TYR A 11 25.12 -10.40 -2.18
CA TYR A 11 23.69 -10.08 -2.00
C TYR A 11 23.39 -8.62 -2.33
N LEU A 12 24.24 -7.71 -1.89
CA LEU A 12 24.10 -6.30 -2.21
C LEU A 12 24.16 -6.05 -3.72
N LYS A 13 25.10 -6.68 -4.42
CA LYS A 13 25.23 -6.59 -5.89
C LYS A 13 23.95 -7.12 -6.58
N GLN A 14 23.43 -8.26 -6.17
CA GLN A 14 22.22 -8.84 -6.74
C GLN A 14 20.98 -7.94 -6.52
N LEU A 15 20.85 -7.36 -5.32
CA LEU A 15 19.76 -6.40 -5.06
C LEU A 15 19.90 -5.16 -5.94
N ILE A 16 21.10 -4.60 -6.08
CA ILE A 16 21.35 -3.46 -6.96
C ILE A 16 20.98 -3.79 -8.42
N GLU A 17 21.30 -5.00 -8.90
CA GLU A 17 20.91 -5.44 -10.25
C GLU A 17 19.38 -5.49 -10.43
N LEU A 18 18.64 -5.98 -9.44
CA LEU A 18 17.17 -5.98 -9.46
C LEU A 18 16.59 -4.56 -9.44
N LEU A 19 17.13 -3.68 -8.59
CA LEU A 19 16.65 -2.30 -8.46
C LEU A 19 16.88 -1.44 -9.71
N LYS A 20 17.84 -1.81 -10.56
CA LYS A 20 18.09 -1.16 -11.86
C LYS A 20 17.06 -1.47 -12.92
N ILE A 21 16.18 -2.45 -12.71
CA ILE A 21 15.13 -2.79 -13.68
C ILE A 21 13.92 -1.89 -13.40
N PRO A 22 13.54 -0.98 -14.31
CA PRO A 22 12.42 -0.07 -14.11
C PRO A 22 11.08 -0.77 -14.38
N SER A 23 10.69 -1.69 -13.51
CA SER A 23 9.47 -2.51 -13.66
C SER A 23 8.20 -1.74 -13.29
N ILE A 24 7.96 -0.61 -13.95
CA ILE A 24 6.79 0.25 -13.73
C ILE A 24 5.57 -0.40 -14.38
N SER A 25 4.66 -0.96 -13.58
CA SER A 25 3.47 -1.69 -14.06
C SER A 25 2.41 -0.79 -14.69
N ALA A 26 2.31 0.45 -14.22
CA ALA A 26 1.30 1.41 -14.67
C ALA A 26 1.53 1.97 -16.08
N ASP A 27 2.74 1.85 -16.62
CA ASP A 27 3.09 2.42 -17.93
C ASP A 27 3.41 1.31 -18.95
N PRO A 28 2.60 1.16 -20.02
CA PRO A 28 2.82 0.14 -21.04
C PRO A 28 4.20 0.18 -21.71
N SER A 29 4.89 1.32 -21.71
CA SER A 29 6.25 1.44 -22.28
C SER A 29 7.28 0.62 -21.52
N TYR A 30 7.01 0.27 -20.24
CA TYR A 30 7.87 -0.55 -19.37
C TYR A 30 7.48 -2.04 -19.34
N THR A 31 6.51 -2.49 -20.13
CA THR A 31 6.07 -3.90 -20.14
C THR A 31 7.23 -4.89 -20.31
N ALA A 32 8.21 -4.55 -21.14
CA ALA A 32 9.40 -5.39 -21.33
C ALA A 32 10.28 -5.46 -20.07
N ASP A 33 10.39 -4.36 -19.31
CA ASP A 33 11.15 -4.30 -18.06
C ASP A 33 10.42 -5.02 -16.93
N VAL A 34 9.09 -4.92 -16.85
CA VAL A 34 8.29 -5.72 -15.91
C VAL A 34 8.50 -7.22 -16.17
N ARG A 35 8.48 -7.64 -17.45
CA ARG A 35 8.79 -9.03 -17.81
C ARG A 35 10.24 -9.42 -17.51
N LYS A 36 11.20 -8.52 -17.70
CA LYS A 36 12.61 -8.73 -17.34
C LYS A 36 12.76 -8.94 -15.83
N ALA A 37 12.03 -8.18 -15.01
CA ALA A 37 12.03 -8.34 -13.56
C ALA A 37 11.48 -9.71 -13.16
N SER A 38 10.38 -10.18 -13.76
CA SER A 38 9.84 -11.53 -13.47
C SER A 38 10.83 -12.64 -13.79
N VAL A 39 11.56 -12.53 -14.91
CA VAL A 39 12.61 -13.50 -15.27
C VAL A 39 13.77 -13.44 -14.27
N TRP A 40 14.18 -12.26 -13.85
CA TRP A 40 15.22 -12.08 -12.85
C TRP A 40 14.83 -12.74 -11.52
N VAL A 41 13.59 -12.52 -11.05
CA VAL A 41 13.07 -13.14 -9.82
C VAL A 41 13.05 -14.65 -9.94
N GLY A 42 12.54 -15.23 -11.04
CA GLY A 42 12.53 -16.65 -11.27
C GLY A 42 13.93 -17.28 -11.26
N ASN A 43 14.91 -16.63 -11.88
CA ASN A 43 16.30 -17.06 -11.85
C ASN A 43 16.89 -16.99 -10.44
N SER A 44 16.61 -15.92 -9.70
CA SER A 44 17.09 -15.75 -8.33
C SER A 44 16.53 -16.82 -7.39
N LEU A 45 15.25 -17.20 -7.54
CA LEU A 45 14.61 -18.30 -6.79
C LEU A 45 15.25 -19.65 -7.13
N LYS A 46 15.56 -19.90 -8.41
CA LYS A 46 16.27 -21.08 -8.85
C LYS A 46 17.67 -21.17 -8.25
N GLU A 47 18.43 -20.09 -8.30
CA GLU A 47 19.78 -19.99 -7.70
C GLU A 47 19.73 -20.17 -6.18
N ALA A 48 18.66 -19.73 -5.52
CA ALA A 48 18.44 -19.94 -4.10
C ALA A 48 18.09 -21.39 -3.72
N GLY A 49 17.90 -22.27 -4.71
CA GLY A 49 17.63 -23.70 -4.50
C GLY A 49 16.15 -24.07 -4.47
N CYS A 50 15.27 -23.21 -4.94
CA CYS A 50 13.87 -23.55 -5.15
C CYS A 50 13.70 -24.45 -6.38
N ASP A 51 12.61 -25.22 -6.37
CA ASP A 51 12.21 -26.11 -7.45
C ASP A 51 10.94 -25.54 -8.13
N ASN A 52 10.51 -26.15 -9.24
CA ASN A 52 9.26 -25.86 -9.95
C ASN A 52 9.03 -24.37 -10.20
N ILE A 53 10.05 -23.69 -10.75
CA ILE A 53 9.96 -22.27 -11.09
C ILE A 53 9.08 -22.08 -12.32
N GLU A 54 8.00 -21.31 -12.18
CA GLU A 54 7.08 -20.98 -13.27
C GLU A 54 6.92 -19.46 -13.39
N ILE A 55 7.00 -18.95 -14.61
CA ILE A 55 6.60 -17.57 -14.92
C ILE A 55 5.27 -17.65 -15.64
N ILE A 56 4.19 -17.44 -14.91
CA ILE A 56 2.83 -17.70 -15.34
C ILE A 56 2.25 -16.42 -15.96
N ALA A 57 1.88 -16.52 -17.23
CA ALA A 57 1.27 -15.40 -17.94
C ALA A 57 -0.13 -15.11 -17.41
N THR A 58 -0.44 -13.83 -17.23
CA THR A 58 -1.77 -13.29 -16.96
C THR A 58 -2.19 -12.39 -18.12
N PRO A 59 -3.45 -11.91 -18.18
CA PRO A 59 -3.82 -10.85 -19.12
C PRO A 59 -3.01 -9.56 -18.95
N GLY A 60 -2.46 -9.30 -17.77
CA GLY A 60 -1.56 -8.19 -17.48
C GLY A 60 -0.10 -8.64 -17.35
N HIS A 61 0.50 -8.44 -16.16
CA HIS A 61 1.90 -8.82 -15.90
C HIS A 61 2.01 -10.23 -15.29
N PRO A 62 3.11 -10.96 -15.57
CA PRO A 62 3.24 -12.35 -15.13
C PRO A 62 3.34 -12.50 -13.61
N ILE A 63 2.91 -13.66 -13.10
CA ILE A 63 3.14 -14.12 -11.73
C ILE A 63 4.30 -15.10 -11.73
N VAL A 64 5.24 -14.94 -10.81
CA VAL A 64 6.34 -15.88 -10.60
C VAL A 64 5.98 -16.82 -9.44
N TYR A 65 5.91 -18.11 -9.74
CA TYR A 65 5.74 -19.16 -8.74
C TYR A 65 7.03 -19.98 -8.60
N ALA A 66 7.34 -20.38 -7.38
CA ALA A 66 8.37 -21.34 -7.08
C ALA A 66 8.05 -22.07 -5.77
N GLU A 67 8.66 -23.23 -5.55
CA GLU A 67 8.49 -23.95 -4.29
C GLU A 67 9.75 -24.69 -3.86
N LYS A 68 9.83 -24.98 -2.57
CA LYS A 68 10.77 -25.93 -1.98
C LYS A 68 10.00 -26.82 -1.02
N ILE A 69 9.68 -28.02 -1.45
CA ILE A 69 8.96 -29.01 -0.64
C ILE A 69 9.99 -30.01 -0.12
N LEU A 70 10.16 -30.05 1.19
CA LEU A 70 11.08 -30.96 1.87
C LEU A 70 10.40 -32.23 2.35
N ASN A 71 9.21 -32.10 2.93
CA ASN A 71 8.43 -33.21 3.48
C ASN A 71 6.95 -32.81 3.51
N ALA A 72 6.07 -33.73 3.11
CA ALA A 72 4.62 -33.49 3.12
C ALA A 72 4.03 -33.20 4.51
N ASP A 73 4.68 -33.67 5.57
CA ASP A 73 4.24 -33.48 6.95
C ASP A 73 4.75 -32.15 7.57
N PHE A 74 5.59 -31.42 6.86
CA PHE A 74 6.08 -30.12 7.35
C PHE A 74 5.06 -29.02 7.07
N PRO A 75 4.97 -28.01 7.96
CA PRO A 75 4.16 -26.82 7.66
C PRO A 75 4.66 -26.13 6.40
N THR A 76 3.74 -25.58 5.65
CA THR A 76 4.01 -24.87 4.41
C THR A 76 3.81 -23.36 4.59
N VAL A 77 4.83 -22.58 4.25
CA VAL A 77 4.80 -21.13 4.25
C VAL A 77 4.70 -20.63 2.79
N LEU A 78 3.67 -19.85 2.48
CA LEU A 78 3.56 -19.13 1.22
C LEU A 78 4.11 -17.72 1.42
N VAL A 79 5.19 -17.39 0.72
CA VAL A 79 5.76 -16.05 0.67
C VAL A 79 5.10 -15.29 -0.48
N TYR A 80 4.47 -14.18 -0.15
CA TYR A 80 3.95 -13.22 -1.13
C TYR A 80 4.81 -11.97 -1.16
N GLY A 81 4.93 -11.37 -2.34
CA GLY A 81 5.55 -10.08 -2.60
C GLY A 81 5.30 -9.65 -4.04
N HIS A 82 5.81 -8.47 -4.42
CA HIS A 82 5.69 -7.98 -5.78
C HIS A 82 7.03 -7.44 -6.32
N TYR A 83 7.17 -7.48 -7.65
CA TYR A 83 8.39 -7.02 -8.33
C TYR A 83 8.15 -5.77 -9.20
N ASP A 84 6.90 -5.33 -9.35
CA ASP A 84 6.59 -4.07 -9.99
C ASP A 84 6.79 -2.89 -9.04
N VAL A 85 6.75 -1.69 -9.57
CA VAL A 85 7.00 -0.46 -8.83
C VAL A 85 6.15 0.69 -9.38
N GLN A 86 5.83 1.67 -8.51
CA GLN A 86 5.20 2.93 -8.89
C GLN A 86 6.07 3.76 -9.85
N PRO A 87 5.45 4.58 -10.72
CA PRO A 87 6.16 5.64 -11.44
C PRO A 87 6.96 6.53 -10.47
N PRO A 88 8.17 6.95 -10.84
CA PRO A 88 9.00 7.77 -9.96
C PRO A 88 8.69 9.27 -10.01
N ASP A 89 7.62 9.67 -10.70
CA ASP A 89 7.26 11.08 -10.87
C ASP A 89 6.89 11.77 -9.54
N PRO A 90 7.25 13.05 -9.35
CA PRO A 90 8.03 13.87 -10.29
C PRO A 90 9.54 13.62 -10.16
N ILE A 91 10.20 13.36 -11.30
CA ILE A 91 11.63 12.97 -11.38
C ILE A 91 12.57 14.04 -10.79
N GLU A 92 12.22 15.30 -10.94
CA GLU A 92 13.02 16.45 -10.46
C GLU A 92 13.13 16.55 -8.94
N LEU A 93 12.32 15.81 -8.18
CA LEU A 93 12.41 15.77 -6.72
C LEU A 93 13.35 14.69 -6.19
N TRP A 94 13.92 13.87 -7.08
CA TRP A 94 14.86 12.84 -6.67
C TRP A 94 16.28 13.39 -6.55
N ASP A 95 16.95 13.11 -5.43
CA ASP A 95 18.38 13.44 -5.23
C ASP A 95 19.34 12.62 -6.09
N SER A 96 18.90 11.48 -6.60
CA SER A 96 19.62 10.59 -7.50
C SER A 96 18.63 9.88 -8.42
N PRO A 97 19.02 9.48 -9.65
CA PRO A 97 18.11 8.82 -10.58
C PRO A 97 17.44 7.60 -9.94
N PRO A 98 16.10 7.43 -10.06
CA PRO A 98 15.33 6.43 -9.32
C PRO A 98 15.79 4.97 -9.53
N PHE A 99 16.31 4.65 -10.71
CA PHE A 99 16.77 3.31 -11.11
C PHE A 99 18.31 3.21 -11.19
N GLU A 100 19.01 4.16 -10.57
CA GLU A 100 20.46 4.11 -10.35
C GLU A 100 20.73 4.02 -8.83
N PRO A 101 20.64 2.82 -8.21
CA PRO A 101 20.74 2.65 -6.77
C PRO A 101 22.01 3.22 -6.21
N VAL A 102 21.91 4.06 -5.19
CA VAL A 102 23.04 4.64 -4.48
C VAL A 102 22.99 4.28 -3.00
N ILE A 103 24.17 4.09 -2.40
CA ILE A 103 24.28 3.85 -0.96
C ILE A 103 24.77 5.14 -0.32
N LYS A 104 23.95 5.69 0.58
CA LYS A 104 24.27 6.93 1.30
C LYS A 104 24.16 6.69 2.81
N LYS A 105 25.09 7.27 3.57
CA LYS A 105 24.99 7.39 5.03
C LYS A 105 24.17 8.65 5.38
N THR A 106 23.25 8.49 6.29
CA THR A 106 22.43 9.59 6.79
C THR A 106 22.41 9.60 8.31
N PRO A 107 21.96 10.68 8.96
CA PRO A 107 21.78 10.68 10.42
C PRO A 107 20.88 9.55 10.94
N ILE A 108 19.88 9.15 10.15
CA ILE A 108 18.94 8.05 10.49
C ILE A 108 19.59 6.69 10.21
N HIS A 109 20.43 6.60 9.16
CA HIS A 109 21.11 5.38 8.72
C HIS A 109 22.62 5.58 8.67
N PRO A 110 23.32 5.61 9.83
CA PRO A 110 24.75 5.90 9.89
C PRO A 110 25.61 4.80 9.23
N GLU A 111 25.11 3.57 9.16
CA GLU A 111 25.79 2.48 8.46
C GLU A 111 25.56 2.49 6.93
N GLY A 112 24.61 3.31 6.48
CA GLY A 112 24.21 3.44 5.08
C GLY A 112 22.85 2.81 4.79
N ALA A 113 22.17 3.37 3.78
CA ALA A 113 20.94 2.85 3.21
C ALA A 113 20.98 2.92 1.69
N ILE A 114 20.23 2.04 1.03
CA ILE A 114 20.09 2.03 -0.43
C ILE A 114 18.93 2.96 -0.79
N PHE A 115 19.21 3.94 -1.65
CA PHE A 115 18.23 4.86 -2.19
C PHE A 115 17.97 4.52 -3.65
N ALA A 116 16.77 4.03 -3.94
CA ALA A 116 16.27 3.72 -5.28
C ALA A 116 14.76 3.47 -5.23
N ARG A 117 14.05 3.59 -6.35
CA ARG A 117 12.67 3.11 -6.48
C ARG A 117 12.63 1.58 -6.29
N GLY A 118 11.67 1.08 -5.50
CA GLY A 118 11.52 -0.35 -5.17
C GLY A 118 12.47 -0.86 -4.08
N ALA A 119 13.34 -0.02 -3.50
CA ALA A 119 14.28 -0.46 -2.46
C ALA A 119 13.59 -0.89 -1.16
N CYS A 120 12.42 -0.31 -0.84
CA CYS A 120 11.63 -0.62 0.36
C CYS A 120 10.13 -0.82 0.07
N ASP A 121 9.79 -1.07 -1.21
CA ASP A 121 8.44 -1.32 -1.71
C ASP A 121 8.54 -1.92 -3.13
N ASP A 122 8.44 -3.22 -3.33
CA ASP A 122 8.65 -4.35 -2.37
C ASP A 122 9.86 -5.19 -2.77
N LYS A 123 10.62 -4.78 -3.83
CA LYS A 123 11.78 -5.54 -4.31
C LYS A 123 12.79 -5.87 -3.22
N GLY A 124 13.03 -4.93 -2.28
CA GLY A 124 13.95 -5.14 -1.18
C GLY A 124 13.46 -6.22 -0.22
N GLN A 125 12.20 -6.17 0.19
CA GLN A 125 11.60 -7.12 1.10
C GLN A 125 11.43 -8.50 0.44
N MET A 126 10.91 -8.55 -0.78
CA MET A 126 10.82 -9.77 -1.56
C MET A 126 12.18 -10.44 -1.73
N PHE A 127 13.22 -9.68 -2.08
CA PHE A 127 14.59 -10.18 -2.20
C PHE A 127 15.15 -10.74 -0.88
N MET A 128 14.81 -10.12 0.24
CA MET A 128 15.19 -10.62 1.57
C MET A 128 14.71 -12.07 1.79
N HIS A 129 13.48 -12.40 1.38
CA HIS A 129 12.94 -13.75 1.50
C HIS A 129 13.67 -14.75 0.60
N ILE A 130 14.02 -14.35 -0.63
CA ILE A 130 14.83 -15.19 -1.53
C ILE A 130 16.20 -15.51 -0.91
N LYS A 131 16.83 -14.52 -0.26
CA LYS A 131 18.12 -14.74 0.41
C LYS A 131 17.97 -15.52 1.72
N ALA A 132 16.85 -15.40 2.40
CA ALA A 132 16.58 -16.21 3.59
C ALA A 132 16.49 -17.71 3.24
N ILE A 133 15.79 -18.08 2.15
CA ILE A 133 15.68 -19.48 1.72
C ILE A 133 17.05 -20.00 1.24
N GLU A 134 17.82 -19.22 0.46
CA GLU A 134 19.20 -19.57 0.06
C GLU A 134 20.04 -19.87 1.29
N LEU A 135 20.03 -18.99 2.28
CA LEU A 135 20.78 -19.15 3.53
C LEU A 135 20.40 -20.40 4.32
N LEU A 136 19.09 -20.67 4.43
CA LEU A 136 18.58 -21.81 5.20
C LEU A 136 18.92 -23.14 4.52
N LEU A 137 18.81 -23.22 3.20
CA LEU A 137 19.16 -24.41 2.41
C LEU A 137 20.67 -24.70 2.45
N GLU A 138 21.51 -23.71 2.23
CA GLU A 138 22.97 -23.84 2.28
C GLU A 138 23.48 -24.30 3.65
N ASN A 139 22.76 -24.01 4.71
CA ASN A 139 23.13 -24.41 6.06
C ASN A 139 22.34 -25.64 6.57
N ASN A 140 21.52 -26.29 5.76
CA ASN A 140 20.64 -27.40 6.13
C ASN A 140 19.77 -27.08 7.36
N LYS A 141 19.16 -25.87 7.37
CA LYS A 141 18.36 -25.36 8.49
C LYS A 141 16.90 -25.05 8.11
N LEU A 142 16.50 -25.37 6.89
CA LEU A 142 15.13 -25.25 6.49
C LEU A 142 14.34 -26.44 7.06
N ASP A 143 13.34 -26.17 7.88
CA ASP A 143 12.48 -27.15 8.58
C ASP A 143 11.00 -26.96 8.26
N CYS A 144 10.67 -26.24 7.19
CA CYS A 144 9.33 -26.06 6.64
C CYS A 144 9.35 -26.17 5.11
N ASN A 145 8.20 -26.38 4.51
CA ASN A 145 8.02 -26.22 3.08
C ASN A 145 7.83 -24.74 2.78
N VAL A 146 8.33 -24.26 1.66
CA VAL A 146 8.19 -22.88 1.24
C VAL A 146 7.67 -22.80 -0.18
N LYS A 147 6.70 -21.95 -0.40
CA LYS A 147 6.19 -21.57 -1.72
C LYS A 147 6.37 -20.06 -1.89
N PHE A 148 6.58 -19.63 -3.12
CA PHE A 148 6.64 -18.22 -3.49
C PHE A 148 5.56 -17.93 -4.52
N MET A 149 4.86 -16.83 -4.33
CA MET A 149 3.95 -16.23 -5.29
C MET A 149 4.26 -14.74 -5.36
N ILE A 150 4.96 -14.33 -6.42
CA ILE A 150 5.43 -12.96 -6.59
C ILE A 150 4.78 -12.36 -7.82
N GLU A 151 4.00 -11.29 -7.65
CA GLU A 151 3.25 -10.65 -8.73
C GLU A 151 3.95 -9.42 -9.33
N GLY A 152 3.39 -8.91 -10.42
CA GLY A 152 3.87 -7.73 -11.13
C GLY A 152 2.78 -6.70 -11.40
N GLU A 153 1.69 -6.68 -10.64
CA GLU A 153 0.54 -5.80 -10.79
C GLU A 153 0.05 -5.20 -9.46
N GLU A 154 0.81 -5.34 -8.37
CA GLU A 154 0.37 -4.83 -7.05
C GLU A 154 0.10 -3.33 -7.12
N GLU A 155 0.99 -2.59 -7.72
CA GLU A 155 0.97 -1.14 -7.81
C GLU A 155 -0.11 -0.57 -8.77
N VAL A 156 -0.84 -1.46 -9.45
CA VAL A 156 -1.99 -1.12 -10.29
C VAL A 156 -3.29 -1.82 -9.85
N GLY A 157 -3.27 -2.47 -8.66
CA GLY A 157 -4.47 -3.03 -8.02
C GLY A 157 -4.68 -4.52 -8.18
N SER A 158 -3.70 -5.27 -8.73
CA SER A 158 -3.71 -6.76 -8.79
C SER A 158 -4.94 -7.37 -9.49
N ASP A 159 -5.43 -6.75 -10.56
CA ASP A 159 -6.69 -7.12 -11.23
C ASP A 159 -6.78 -8.61 -11.64
N ASN A 160 -5.64 -9.24 -11.93
CA ASN A 160 -5.58 -10.63 -12.38
C ASN A 160 -5.33 -11.63 -11.23
N LEU A 161 -5.01 -11.16 -10.04
CA LEU A 161 -4.53 -12.01 -8.95
C LEU A 161 -5.64 -12.81 -8.28
N GLU A 162 -6.81 -12.21 -8.04
CA GLU A 162 -7.96 -12.93 -7.45
C GLU A 162 -8.36 -14.15 -8.28
N LYS A 163 -8.41 -13.99 -9.60
CA LYS A 163 -8.69 -15.09 -10.52
C LYS A 163 -7.60 -16.16 -10.44
N PHE A 164 -6.34 -15.74 -10.45
CA PHE A 164 -5.20 -16.66 -10.35
C PHE A 164 -5.26 -17.50 -9.06
N ILE A 165 -5.51 -16.87 -7.91
CA ILE A 165 -5.64 -17.57 -6.62
C ILE A 165 -6.77 -18.59 -6.66
N LYS A 166 -7.95 -18.21 -7.17
CA LYS A 166 -9.11 -19.11 -7.28
C LYS A 166 -8.85 -20.32 -8.16
N GLU A 167 -8.12 -20.14 -9.26
CA GLU A 167 -7.77 -21.20 -10.21
C GLU A 167 -6.62 -22.10 -9.71
N ASN A 168 -5.80 -21.62 -8.77
CA ASN A 168 -4.59 -22.31 -8.29
C ASN A 168 -4.62 -22.64 -6.78
N LYS A 169 -5.80 -22.79 -6.17
CA LYS A 169 -5.96 -23.04 -4.72
C LYS A 169 -5.10 -24.18 -4.20
N GLU A 170 -5.09 -25.32 -4.90
CA GLU A 170 -4.29 -26.49 -4.47
C GLU A 170 -2.78 -26.22 -4.58
N LYS A 171 -2.33 -25.51 -5.62
CA LYS A 171 -0.93 -25.09 -5.79
C LYS A 171 -0.50 -24.16 -4.67
N LEU A 172 -1.34 -23.20 -4.29
CA LEU A 172 -1.05 -22.14 -3.30
C LEU A 172 -1.36 -22.59 -1.86
N LYS A 173 -1.96 -23.75 -1.66
CA LYS A 173 -2.32 -24.24 -0.32
C LYS A 173 -1.11 -24.17 0.62
N SER A 174 -1.30 -23.52 1.77
CA SER A 174 -0.28 -23.25 2.77
C SER A 174 -0.91 -23.16 4.17
N ASP A 175 -0.10 -23.28 5.19
CA ASP A 175 -0.52 -23.13 6.59
C ASP A 175 -0.34 -21.68 7.08
N ILE A 176 0.63 -20.98 6.49
CA ILE A 176 0.97 -19.60 6.83
C ILE A 176 1.25 -18.83 5.54
N ILE A 177 0.77 -17.60 5.48
CA ILE A 177 1.13 -16.65 4.42
C ILE A 177 2.02 -15.59 5.04
N LEU A 178 3.19 -15.37 4.45
CA LEU A 178 4.19 -14.41 4.89
C LEU A 178 4.28 -13.27 3.89
N ILE A 179 3.90 -12.07 4.34
CA ILE A 179 3.90 -10.84 3.56
C ILE A 179 4.80 -9.83 4.28
N SER A 180 5.77 -9.24 3.61
CA SER A 180 6.70 -8.27 4.19
C SER A 180 6.65 -6.89 3.54
N ASP A 181 5.64 -6.63 2.72
CA ASP A 181 5.38 -5.33 2.12
C ASP A 181 4.87 -4.33 3.18
N THR A 182 5.69 -4.14 4.20
CA THR A 182 5.42 -3.30 5.38
C THR A 182 6.73 -2.80 5.99
N GLY A 183 6.65 -1.82 6.89
CA GLY A 183 7.81 -1.31 7.62
C GLY A 183 8.00 -2.00 8.96
N ILE A 184 9.25 -2.37 9.28
CA ILE A 184 9.59 -2.97 10.59
C ILE A 184 9.47 -1.97 11.77
N GLY A 185 9.15 -0.71 11.50
CA GLY A 185 9.17 0.38 12.47
C GLY A 185 10.61 0.87 12.73
N ASN A 186 11.12 0.66 13.92
CA ASN A 186 12.46 1.07 14.32
C ASN A 186 13.22 -0.14 14.91
N ILE A 187 14.52 -0.30 14.60
CA ILE A 187 15.35 -1.39 15.14
C ILE A 187 15.38 -1.42 16.67
N LYS A 188 15.18 -0.30 17.35
CA LYS A 188 15.07 -0.21 18.81
C LYS A 188 13.67 -0.53 19.34
N LYS A 189 12.66 -0.48 18.48
CA LYS A 189 11.26 -0.81 18.74
C LYS A 189 10.69 -1.54 17.53
N PRO A 190 11.12 -2.79 17.28
CA PRO A 190 10.64 -3.52 16.10
C PRO A 190 9.15 -3.81 16.21
N ALA A 191 8.47 -3.85 15.08
CA ALA A 191 7.04 -4.12 15.01
C ALA A 191 6.75 -5.21 13.98
N ILE A 192 5.70 -6.00 14.24
CA ILE A 192 5.08 -6.88 13.27
C ILE A 192 3.73 -6.26 12.90
N THR A 193 3.52 -6.00 11.61
CA THR A 193 2.24 -5.49 11.14
C THR A 193 1.18 -6.59 11.24
N THR A 194 0.17 -6.33 12.06
CA THR A 194 -0.94 -7.25 12.35
C THR A 194 -2.27 -6.74 11.84
N GLY A 195 -2.31 -5.56 11.24
CA GLY A 195 -3.54 -5.02 10.68
C GLY A 195 -3.26 -3.97 9.61
N LEU A 196 -4.09 -3.98 8.60
CA LEU A 196 -4.08 -3.08 7.46
C LEU A 196 -5.46 -2.46 7.31
N ARG A 197 -5.50 -1.20 6.88
CA ARG A 197 -6.78 -0.56 6.54
C ARG A 197 -7.26 -1.03 5.17
N GLY A 198 -8.58 -1.04 5.00
CA GLY A 198 -9.20 -1.18 3.69
C GLY A 198 -9.13 0.11 2.88
N LEU A 199 -9.59 0.02 1.65
CA LEU A 199 -9.63 1.13 0.71
C LEU A 199 -10.96 1.15 -0.03
N SER A 200 -11.53 2.33 -0.26
CA SER A 200 -12.55 2.59 -1.26
C SER A 200 -12.11 3.82 -2.06
N TYR A 201 -11.90 3.64 -3.37
CA TYR A 201 -11.42 4.70 -4.26
C TYR A 201 -12.52 5.13 -5.22
N MET A 202 -12.81 6.44 -5.25
CA MET A 202 -13.92 7.03 -5.97
C MET A 202 -13.45 8.17 -6.87
N GLU A 203 -14.13 8.38 -7.98
CA GLU A 203 -14.04 9.60 -8.77
C GLU A 203 -15.41 10.28 -8.85
N VAL A 204 -15.43 11.59 -8.70
CA VAL A 204 -16.66 12.39 -8.77
C VAL A 204 -16.55 13.46 -9.84
N MET A 205 -17.65 13.71 -10.53
CA MET A 205 -17.79 14.79 -11.51
C MET A 205 -19.00 15.64 -11.14
N VAL A 206 -18.80 16.94 -11.08
CA VAL A 206 -19.86 17.94 -11.02
C VAL A 206 -19.96 18.67 -12.34
N GLN A 207 -21.10 18.60 -12.99
CA GLN A 207 -21.39 19.28 -14.24
C GLN A 207 -22.42 20.40 -14.00
N GLY A 208 -22.07 21.63 -14.37
CA GLY A 208 -22.96 22.79 -14.38
C GLY A 208 -23.55 23.05 -15.78
N PRO A 209 -23.14 24.10 -16.47
CA PRO A 209 -23.64 24.41 -17.82
C PRO A 209 -23.19 23.33 -18.83
N ASN A 210 -23.80 23.35 -20.02
CA ASN A 210 -23.49 22.38 -21.08
C ASN A 210 -22.17 22.65 -21.82
N ARG A 211 -21.53 23.80 -21.58
CA ARG A 211 -20.24 24.25 -22.12
C ARG A 211 -19.61 25.26 -21.19
N ASP A 212 -18.37 25.57 -21.40
CA ASP A 212 -17.66 26.65 -20.72
C ASP A 212 -18.27 28.00 -21.09
N LEU A 213 -18.42 28.87 -20.08
CA LEU A 213 -19.08 30.15 -20.20
C LEU A 213 -18.14 31.28 -19.76
N HIS A 214 -18.36 32.49 -20.31
CA HIS A 214 -17.63 33.68 -19.88
C HIS A 214 -18.14 34.14 -18.49
N SER A 215 -17.24 34.19 -17.49
CA SER A 215 -17.61 34.51 -16.10
C SER A 215 -18.17 35.91 -15.91
N GLY A 216 -17.75 36.90 -16.72
CA GLY A 216 -18.29 38.26 -16.71
C GLY A 216 -19.74 38.37 -17.21
N LEU A 217 -20.16 37.43 -18.07
CA LEU A 217 -21.53 37.43 -18.62
C LEU A 217 -22.50 36.54 -17.83
N TYR A 218 -21.99 35.45 -17.25
CA TYR A 218 -22.82 34.41 -16.61
C TYR A 218 -22.55 34.26 -15.11
N GLY A 219 -21.51 34.91 -14.58
CA GLY A 219 -21.19 34.85 -13.14
C GLY A 219 -22.32 35.37 -12.30
N GLY A 220 -22.62 34.67 -11.18
CA GLY A 220 -23.73 34.96 -10.29
C GLY A 220 -25.10 34.43 -10.75
N THR A 221 -25.22 33.92 -12.00
CA THR A 221 -26.47 33.40 -12.54
C THR A 221 -26.47 31.89 -12.78
N VAL A 222 -25.31 31.27 -12.92
CA VAL A 222 -25.14 29.82 -13.11
C VAL A 222 -24.23 29.25 -12.05
N ALA A 223 -24.43 27.97 -11.72
CA ALA A 223 -23.56 27.25 -10.83
C ALA A 223 -22.17 27.08 -11.44
N ASN A 224 -21.11 27.46 -10.74
CA ASN A 224 -19.75 27.15 -11.12
C ASN A 224 -19.37 25.78 -10.52
N PRO A 225 -19.09 24.74 -11.35
CA PRO A 225 -18.80 23.40 -10.86
C PRO A 225 -17.64 23.32 -9.88
N ILE A 226 -16.60 24.11 -10.05
CA ILE A 226 -15.45 24.14 -9.11
C ILE A 226 -15.91 24.63 -7.74
N ASN A 227 -16.66 25.73 -7.68
CA ASN A 227 -17.15 26.29 -6.41
C ASN A 227 -18.10 25.31 -5.70
N ILE A 228 -18.96 24.62 -6.48
CA ILE A 228 -19.89 23.62 -5.94
C ILE A 228 -19.12 22.40 -5.44
N LEU A 229 -18.21 21.83 -6.23
CA LEU A 229 -17.40 20.68 -5.85
C LEU A 229 -16.59 20.97 -4.56
N SER A 230 -15.96 22.13 -4.48
CA SER A 230 -15.21 22.54 -3.28
C SER A 230 -16.09 22.60 -2.02
N LYS A 231 -17.32 23.13 -2.15
CA LYS A 231 -18.28 23.15 -1.03
C LYS A 231 -18.76 21.74 -0.66
N MET A 232 -19.04 20.91 -1.63
CA MET A 232 -19.44 19.52 -1.41
C MET A 232 -18.33 18.74 -0.69
N ILE A 233 -17.09 18.87 -1.14
CA ILE A 233 -15.93 18.24 -0.48
C ILE A 233 -15.77 18.76 0.95
N ALA A 234 -15.81 20.07 1.17
CA ALA A 234 -15.69 20.65 2.50
C ALA A 234 -16.79 20.17 3.46
N SER A 235 -17.98 19.84 2.94
CA SER A 235 -19.10 19.33 3.76
C SER A 235 -19.02 17.83 4.10
N LEU A 236 -18.00 17.12 3.63
CA LEU A 236 -17.79 15.70 3.97
C LEU A 236 -17.22 15.49 5.38
N HIS A 237 -16.73 16.54 6.01
CA HIS A 237 -16.25 16.52 7.39
C HIS A 237 -16.95 17.58 8.24
N ASP A 238 -17.15 17.27 9.52
CA ASP A 238 -17.61 18.24 10.51
C ASP A 238 -16.43 19.05 11.09
N GLU A 239 -16.76 19.94 12.05
CA GLU A 239 -15.78 20.79 12.74
C GLU A 239 -14.74 20.00 13.56
N LYS A 240 -15.01 18.74 13.87
CA LYS A 240 -14.14 17.80 14.56
C LYS A 240 -13.36 16.88 13.61
N ASN A 241 -13.38 17.17 12.33
CA ASN A 241 -12.80 16.37 11.25
C ASN A 241 -13.33 14.93 11.18
N ARG A 242 -14.58 14.72 11.62
CA ARG A 242 -15.25 13.45 11.50
C ARG A 242 -16.02 13.39 10.17
N VAL A 243 -15.93 12.28 9.46
CA VAL A 243 -16.69 12.07 8.20
C VAL A 243 -18.18 12.07 8.50
N VAL A 244 -18.96 12.85 7.76
CA VAL A 244 -20.41 13.03 8.04
C VAL A 244 -21.34 12.22 7.13
N ILE A 245 -20.79 11.29 6.35
CA ILE A 245 -21.58 10.38 5.51
C ILE A 245 -22.46 9.50 6.42
N PRO A 246 -23.79 9.53 6.31
CA PRO A 246 -24.67 8.69 7.13
C PRO A 246 -24.36 7.21 6.98
N GLY A 247 -24.19 6.50 8.10
CA GLY A 247 -23.84 5.08 8.13
C GLY A 247 -22.35 4.78 8.03
N PHE A 248 -21.50 5.79 7.80
CA PHE A 248 -20.05 5.58 7.61
C PHE A 248 -19.36 4.89 8.80
N TYR A 249 -19.82 5.19 10.01
CA TYR A 249 -19.26 4.66 11.26
C TYR A 249 -20.06 3.50 11.88
N ASP A 250 -21.18 3.08 11.29
CA ASP A 250 -22.10 2.12 11.94
C ASP A 250 -21.46 0.77 12.25
N MET A 251 -20.46 0.37 11.45
CA MET A 251 -19.71 -0.88 11.62
C MET A 251 -18.33 -0.68 12.26
N VAL A 252 -17.97 0.55 12.64
CA VAL A 252 -16.66 0.84 13.25
C VAL A 252 -16.71 0.47 14.73
N GLU A 253 -15.85 -0.46 15.13
CA GLU A 253 -15.72 -0.84 16.53
C GLU A 253 -14.70 0.07 17.24
N ASP A 254 -15.05 0.46 18.47
CA ASP A 254 -14.12 1.13 19.35
C ASP A 254 -13.21 0.09 20.01
N ILE A 255 -11.91 0.36 20.00
CA ILE A 255 -10.96 -0.47 20.73
C ILE A 255 -11.06 -0.22 22.24
N SER A 256 -10.77 -1.26 23.02
CA SER A 256 -10.80 -1.14 24.48
C SER A 256 -9.79 -0.08 24.99
N PRO A 257 -10.06 0.57 26.13
CA PRO A 257 -9.10 1.51 26.73
C PRO A 257 -7.72 0.88 27.02
N SER A 258 -7.66 -0.42 27.32
CA SER A 258 -6.42 -1.18 27.53
C SER A 258 -5.62 -1.28 26.24
N ASP A 259 -6.27 -1.72 25.14
CA ASP A 259 -5.63 -1.91 23.84
C ASP A 259 -5.18 -0.56 23.26
N ARG A 260 -6.01 0.49 23.46
CA ARG A 260 -5.68 1.86 23.07
C ARG A 260 -4.42 2.35 23.80
N LYS A 261 -4.31 2.07 25.09
CA LYS A 261 -3.13 2.41 25.89
C LYS A 261 -1.89 1.64 25.42
N GLU A 262 -2.01 0.33 25.20
CA GLU A 262 -0.93 -0.51 24.71
C GLU A 262 -0.43 -0.02 23.36
N MET A 263 -1.33 0.21 22.40
CA MET A 263 -1.02 0.73 21.08
C MET A 263 -0.26 2.06 21.14
N ASN A 264 -0.67 2.98 22.01
CA ASN A 264 -0.01 4.27 22.17
C ASN A 264 1.33 4.21 22.93
N THR A 265 1.62 3.12 23.65
CA THR A 265 2.91 2.94 24.35
C THR A 265 4.08 2.73 23.40
N PHE A 266 3.83 2.10 22.25
CA PHE A 266 4.85 1.75 21.27
C PHE A 266 5.00 2.77 20.12
N ASN A 267 4.22 3.83 20.13
CA ASN A 267 4.25 4.84 19.09
C ASN A 267 5.55 5.63 19.07
N SER A 268 5.90 6.10 17.86
CA SER A 268 6.89 7.14 17.68
C SER A 268 6.42 8.42 18.38
N ASP A 269 7.37 9.18 18.90
CA ASP A 269 7.14 10.52 19.45
C ASP A 269 6.45 11.38 18.36
N GLU A 270 5.36 12.04 18.74
CA GLU A 270 4.60 12.90 17.81
C GLU A 270 5.45 14.06 17.30
N GLU A 271 6.40 14.54 18.08
CA GLU A 271 7.34 15.59 17.66
C GLU A 271 8.32 15.05 16.60
N GLU A 272 8.84 13.83 16.77
CA GLU A 272 9.68 13.16 15.78
C GLU A 272 8.90 12.95 14.48
N PHE A 273 7.63 12.53 14.57
CA PHE A 273 6.75 12.38 13.40
C PHE A 273 6.53 13.72 12.69
N LYS A 274 6.19 14.79 13.40
CA LYS A 274 6.01 16.11 12.81
C LYS A 274 7.29 16.62 12.13
N ALA A 275 8.42 16.46 12.80
CA ALA A 275 9.73 16.86 12.26
C ALA A 275 10.09 16.07 10.98
N SER A 276 9.75 14.78 10.92
CA SER A 276 10.07 13.91 9.78
C SER A 276 9.38 14.30 8.47
N ILE A 277 8.23 14.98 8.57
CA ILE A 277 7.42 15.41 7.43
C ILE A 277 7.28 16.94 7.34
N GLY A 278 7.95 17.70 8.22
CA GLY A 278 8.03 19.16 8.16
C GLY A 278 6.72 19.88 8.47
N ILE A 279 5.92 19.37 9.43
CA ILE A 279 4.68 20.02 9.88
C ILE A 279 4.76 20.48 11.33
N ASP A 280 4.06 21.57 11.66
CA ASP A 280 4.01 22.13 13.01
C ASP A 280 2.92 21.47 13.88
N ALA A 281 1.86 20.95 13.26
CA ALA A 281 0.74 20.33 13.96
C ALA A 281 0.15 19.18 13.15
N THR A 282 -0.37 18.16 13.85
CA THR A 282 -1.15 17.08 13.23
C THR A 282 -2.61 17.50 13.03
N TYR A 283 -3.27 16.96 12.01
CA TYR A 283 -4.66 17.24 11.67
C TYR A 283 -5.46 15.94 11.50
N GLY A 284 -6.74 15.96 11.86
CA GLY A 284 -7.63 14.80 11.69
C GLY A 284 -8.67 14.69 12.82
N GLU A 285 -9.38 13.56 12.92
CA GLU A 285 -10.51 13.33 13.83
C GLU A 285 -10.14 13.66 15.28
N GLU A 286 -10.94 14.55 15.93
CA GLU A 286 -10.72 14.98 17.32
C GLU A 286 -10.85 13.80 18.30
N GLY A 287 -10.03 13.80 19.35
CA GLY A 287 -10.05 12.76 20.38
C GLY A 287 -9.19 11.53 20.08
N TYR A 288 -8.48 11.52 18.97
CA TYR A 288 -7.57 10.45 18.56
C TYR A 288 -6.16 10.97 18.30
N THR A 289 -5.15 10.18 18.65
CA THR A 289 -3.73 10.47 18.34
C THR A 289 -3.49 10.32 16.83
N SER A 290 -2.38 10.88 16.33
CA SER A 290 -1.96 10.73 14.93
C SER A 290 -1.83 9.26 14.51
N HIS A 291 -1.36 8.42 15.44
CA HIS A 291 -1.26 6.98 15.20
C HIS A 291 -2.63 6.30 15.10
N GLU A 292 -3.54 6.59 16.02
CA GLU A 292 -4.91 6.06 15.99
C GLU A 292 -5.65 6.47 14.72
N ARG A 293 -5.52 7.72 14.29
CA ARG A 293 -6.12 8.23 13.06
C ARG A 293 -5.68 7.46 11.82
N LYS A 294 -4.41 7.09 11.74
CA LYS A 294 -3.86 6.36 10.59
C LYS A 294 -3.92 4.85 10.67
N SER A 295 -4.40 4.26 11.77
CA SER A 295 -4.40 2.80 11.97
C SER A 295 -5.76 2.19 12.30
N ILE A 296 -6.56 2.84 13.17
CA ILE A 296 -7.83 2.30 13.69
C ILE A 296 -9.04 3.20 13.41
N ARG A 297 -8.83 4.36 12.79
CA ARG A 297 -9.92 5.22 12.39
C ARG A 297 -10.06 5.25 10.87
N PRO A 298 -11.29 5.22 10.34
CA PRO A 298 -11.49 5.42 8.92
C PRO A 298 -11.25 6.89 8.56
N THR A 299 -10.75 7.13 7.35
CA THR A 299 -10.47 8.49 6.85
C THR A 299 -11.06 8.69 5.47
N LEU A 300 -11.23 9.95 5.08
CA LEU A 300 -11.61 10.36 3.73
C LEU A 300 -10.68 11.48 3.29
N ASP A 301 -9.99 11.27 2.18
CA ASP A 301 -9.00 12.20 1.64
C ASP A 301 -9.24 12.48 0.16
N VAL A 302 -8.99 13.71 -0.27
CA VAL A 302 -9.02 14.11 -1.68
C VAL A 302 -7.62 13.96 -2.27
N ASN A 303 -7.46 13.04 -3.21
CA ASN A 303 -6.19 12.71 -3.85
C ASN A 303 -5.90 13.56 -5.08
N GLY A 304 -6.94 14.16 -5.68
CA GLY A 304 -6.83 15.05 -6.81
C GLY A 304 -8.11 15.85 -7.01
N ILE A 305 -7.95 17.08 -7.49
CA ILE A 305 -9.08 17.94 -7.87
C ILE A 305 -8.68 18.73 -9.11
N TRP A 306 -9.55 18.78 -10.12
CA TRP A 306 -9.27 19.52 -11.35
C TRP A 306 -10.54 20.05 -12.01
N GLY A 307 -10.34 21.04 -12.87
CA GLY A 307 -11.37 21.72 -13.66
C GLY A 307 -10.98 23.16 -13.95
N GLY A 308 -11.66 23.77 -14.90
CA GLY A 308 -11.38 25.14 -15.31
C GLY A 308 -10.11 25.27 -16.15
N TYR A 309 -9.54 26.48 -16.12
CA TYR A 309 -8.35 26.80 -16.90
C TYR A 309 -7.09 26.69 -16.03
N THR A 310 -6.14 25.91 -16.50
CA THR A 310 -4.86 25.65 -15.83
C THR A 310 -3.65 26.04 -16.70
N GLY A 311 -3.89 26.64 -17.90
CA GLY A 311 -2.83 27.11 -18.77
C GLY A 311 -2.24 28.45 -18.31
N GLU A 312 -1.20 28.88 -19.00
CA GLU A 312 -0.52 30.16 -18.73
C GLU A 312 -1.45 31.36 -18.94
N GLY A 313 -1.34 32.39 -18.11
CA GLY A 313 -2.14 33.59 -18.15
C GLY A 313 -3.53 33.46 -17.52
N ALA A 314 -4.37 34.48 -17.70
CA ALA A 314 -5.72 34.56 -17.14
C ALA A 314 -6.80 34.21 -18.18
N LYS A 315 -7.80 33.39 -17.77
CA LYS A 315 -9.00 33.11 -18.57
C LYS A 315 -10.25 33.27 -17.71
N THR A 316 -11.13 34.22 -18.08
CA THR A 316 -12.38 34.46 -17.36
C THR A 316 -13.46 33.45 -17.74
N VAL A 317 -13.32 32.23 -17.20
CA VAL A 317 -14.18 31.09 -17.56
C VAL A 317 -14.94 30.53 -16.34
N ILE A 318 -16.19 30.16 -16.54
CA ILE A 318 -16.92 29.21 -15.70
C ILE A 318 -16.86 27.87 -16.44
N PRO A 319 -16.15 26.86 -15.91
CA PRO A 319 -16.05 25.58 -16.61
C PRO A 319 -17.40 24.86 -16.61
N SER A 320 -17.58 23.97 -17.58
CA SER A 320 -18.75 23.11 -17.65
C SER A 320 -18.70 21.95 -16.64
N LYS A 321 -17.52 21.53 -16.24
CA LYS A 321 -17.28 20.38 -15.33
C LYS A 321 -16.15 20.66 -14.35
N ALA A 322 -16.20 19.98 -13.22
CA ALA A 322 -15.11 19.83 -12.26
C ALA A 322 -15.07 18.38 -11.72
N PHE A 323 -13.91 17.91 -11.35
CA PHE A 323 -13.67 16.52 -10.97
C PHE A 323 -12.84 16.45 -9.68
N ALA A 324 -13.03 15.37 -8.92
CA ALA A 324 -12.14 15.02 -7.82
C ALA A 324 -11.97 13.50 -7.71
N LYS A 325 -10.79 13.08 -7.32
CA LYS A 325 -10.47 11.73 -6.87
C LYS A 325 -10.46 11.71 -5.36
N ILE A 326 -11.15 10.74 -4.77
CA ILE A 326 -11.39 10.67 -3.32
C ILE A 326 -11.13 9.23 -2.88
N SER A 327 -10.30 9.07 -1.87
CA SER A 327 -10.09 7.78 -1.24
C SER A 327 -10.61 7.78 0.20
N MET A 328 -11.20 6.68 0.60
CA MET A 328 -11.59 6.42 1.98
C MET A 328 -10.78 5.23 2.49
N ARG A 329 -10.00 5.43 3.56
CA ARG A 329 -9.35 4.33 4.26
C ARG A 329 -10.31 3.75 5.27
N LEU A 330 -10.48 2.44 5.24
CA LEU A 330 -11.51 1.72 5.99
C LEU A 330 -10.87 0.91 7.13
N VAL A 331 -11.66 0.65 8.17
CA VAL A 331 -11.23 -0.18 9.30
C VAL A 331 -12.03 -1.49 9.33
N PRO A 332 -11.66 -2.49 10.14
CA PRO A 332 -12.37 -3.76 10.21
C PRO A 332 -13.89 -3.60 10.31
N ASN A 333 -14.62 -4.52 9.71
CA ASN A 333 -16.09 -4.58 9.56
C ASN A 333 -16.71 -3.57 8.56
N GLN A 334 -15.98 -2.56 8.09
CA GLN A 334 -16.45 -1.72 6.99
C GLN A 334 -16.20 -2.44 5.65
N LYS A 335 -17.28 -2.79 4.95
CA LYS A 335 -17.19 -3.35 3.59
C LYS A 335 -17.05 -2.23 2.58
N TRP A 336 -16.02 -2.28 1.76
CA TRP A 336 -15.70 -1.21 0.84
C TRP A 336 -16.82 -0.93 -0.18
N GLU A 337 -17.53 -1.96 -0.62
CA GLU A 337 -18.67 -1.84 -1.53
C GLU A 337 -19.84 -1.07 -0.89
N GLU A 338 -20.12 -1.34 0.40
CA GLU A 338 -21.16 -0.67 1.16
C GLU A 338 -20.77 0.80 1.40
N ILE A 339 -19.54 1.06 1.82
CA ILE A 339 -19.03 2.42 2.03
C ILE A 339 -19.03 3.21 0.72
N SER A 340 -18.61 2.61 -0.39
CA SER A 340 -18.69 3.24 -1.72
C SER A 340 -20.13 3.63 -2.07
N LYS A 341 -21.11 2.78 -1.75
CA LYS A 341 -22.53 3.06 -1.96
C LYS A 341 -23.04 4.20 -1.07
N LEU A 342 -22.67 4.21 0.22
CA LEU A 342 -23.03 5.29 1.14
C LEU A 342 -22.45 6.63 0.68
N PHE A 343 -21.19 6.65 0.26
CA PHE A 343 -20.54 7.82 -0.32
C PHE A 343 -21.31 8.32 -1.55
N GLU A 344 -21.58 7.44 -2.52
CA GLU A 344 -22.30 7.82 -3.75
C GLU A 344 -23.67 8.44 -3.46
N ILE A 345 -24.44 7.80 -2.59
CA ILE A 345 -25.78 8.30 -2.19
C ILE A 345 -25.63 9.66 -1.53
N HIS A 346 -24.75 9.79 -0.55
CA HIS A 346 -24.57 11.05 0.18
C HIS A 346 -24.09 12.16 -0.74
N PHE A 347 -23.07 11.91 -1.56
CA PHE A 347 -22.47 12.90 -2.46
C PHE A 347 -23.49 13.41 -3.49
N LYS A 348 -24.35 12.53 -4.02
CA LYS A 348 -25.46 12.94 -4.90
C LYS A 348 -26.53 13.75 -4.16
N ASN A 349 -26.83 13.42 -2.91
CA ASN A 349 -27.86 14.08 -2.11
C ASN A 349 -27.49 15.50 -1.68
N ILE A 350 -26.21 15.76 -1.40
CA ILE A 350 -25.73 17.10 -1.03
C ILE A 350 -25.56 18.04 -2.22
N ALA A 351 -25.73 17.55 -3.45
CA ALA A 351 -25.65 18.35 -4.65
C ALA A 351 -26.76 19.42 -4.71
N PRO A 352 -26.44 20.70 -4.91
CA PRO A 352 -27.46 21.73 -5.04
C PRO A 352 -28.20 21.63 -6.37
N LYS A 353 -29.34 22.27 -6.45
CA LYS A 353 -30.05 22.44 -7.73
C LYS A 353 -29.15 23.19 -8.73
N GLY A 354 -29.25 22.81 -10.01
CA GLY A 354 -28.50 23.46 -11.11
C GLY A 354 -27.22 22.76 -11.50
N VAL A 355 -26.83 21.65 -10.83
CA VAL A 355 -25.72 20.79 -11.26
C VAL A 355 -26.17 19.34 -11.39
N LYS A 356 -25.41 18.59 -12.19
CA LYS A 356 -25.50 17.13 -12.28
C LYS A 356 -24.23 16.54 -11.65
N VAL A 357 -24.39 15.46 -10.89
CA VAL A 357 -23.29 14.74 -10.25
C VAL A 357 -23.21 13.32 -10.77
N ALA A 358 -22.04 12.91 -11.21
CA ALA A 358 -21.69 11.52 -11.48
C ALA A 358 -20.65 11.06 -10.43
N VAL A 359 -20.78 9.83 -10.00
CA VAL A 359 -19.85 9.18 -9.08
C VAL A 359 -19.45 7.85 -9.71
N GLU A 360 -18.18 7.64 -9.89
CA GLU A 360 -17.59 6.41 -10.38
C GLU A 360 -16.86 5.71 -9.25
N ARG A 361 -17.07 4.40 -9.13
CA ARG A 361 -16.35 3.54 -8.19
C ARG A 361 -15.21 2.89 -8.94
N HIS A 362 -14.00 3.11 -8.49
CA HIS A 362 -12.82 2.49 -9.12
C HIS A 362 -12.55 1.10 -8.50
N HIS A 363 -11.77 1.06 -7.45
CA HIS A 363 -11.37 -0.18 -6.78
C HIS A 363 -11.47 -0.02 -5.26
N GLY A 364 -11.35 -1.14 -4.56
CA GLY A 364 -11.34 -1.16 -3.11
C GLY A 364 -10.87 -2.50 -2.59
N GLY A 365 -10.68 -2.56 -1.29
CA GLY A 365 -10.30 -3.77 -0.57
C GLY A 365 -10.75 -3.69 0.88
N GLN A 366 -10.93 -4.84 1.50
CA GLN A 366 -11.32 -4.93 2.90
C GLN A 366 -10.15 -4.58 3.81
N ALA A 367 -10.45 -4.09 5.01
CA ALA A 367 -9.47 -4.04 6.09
C ALA A 367 -9.21 -5.46 6.61
N TYR A 368 -8.01 -5.68 7.11
CA TYR A 368 -7.61 -6.97 7.66
C TYR A 368 -6.89 -6.81 9.00
N VAL A 369 -7.16 -7.73 9.92
CA VAL A 369 -6.43 -7.83 11.19
C VAL A 369 -6.15 -9.30 11.47
N THR A 370 -4.86 -9.65 11.52
CA THR A 370 -4.44 -11.01 11.85
C THR A 370 -4.42 -11.21 13.38
N PRO A 371 -4.93 -12.35 13.87
CA PRO A 371 -4.77 -12.73 15.28
C PRO A 371 -3.30 -12.87 15.66
N THR A 372 -2.95 -12.49 16.89
CA THR A 372 -1.58 -12.61 17.43
C THR A 372 -1.36 -13.89 18.26
N ASP A 373 -2.38 -14.73 18.40
CA ASP A 373 -2.34 -15.97 19.16
C ASP A 373 -2.10 -17.23 18.32
N ASN A 374 -1.63 -17.07 17.07
CA ASN A 374 -1.30 -18.16 16.16
C ASN A 374 0.21 -18.50 16.12
N ASP A 375 0.54 -19.65 15.54
CA ASP A 375 1.92 -20.15 15.48
C ASP A 375 2.84 -19.28 14.59
N GLY A 376 2.29 -18.71 13.52
CA GLY A 376 3.03 -17.82 12.62
C GLY A 376 3.51 -16.57 13.35
N TYR A 377 2.61 -15.92 14.11
CA TYR A 377 2.97 -14.74 14.90
C TYR A 377 4.01 -15.08 15.99
N ARG A 378 3.83 -16.20 16.72
CA ARG A 378 4.79 -16.66 17.73
C ARG A 378 6.17 -16.96 17.14
N ALA A 379 6.23 -17.56 15.94
CA ALA A 379 7.48 -17.82 15.24
C ALA A 379 8.18 -16.52 14.83
N ALA A 380 7.42 -15.56 14.27
CA ALA A 380 7.93 -14.25 13.90
C ALA A 380 8.42 -13.47 15.14
N GLU A 381 7.65 -13.44 16.22
CA GLU A 381 8.06 -12.79 17.49
C GLU A 381 9.39 -13.34 18.00
N LYS A 382 9.54 -14.66 18.00
CA LYS A 382 10.79 -15.32 18.41
C LYS A 382 11.96 -14.92 17.51
N ALA A 383 11.75 -14.92 16.18
CA ALA A 383 12.78 -14.55 15.21
C ALA A 383 13.22 -13.09 15.39
N TYR A 384 12.28 -12.17 15.58
CA TYR A 384 12.59 -10.76 15.86
C TYR A 384 13.40 -10.60 17.16
N LYS A 385 12.98 -11.28 18.23
CA LYS A 385 13.71 -11.25 19.50
C LYS A 385 15.13 -11.78 19.39
N GLU A 386 15.35 -12.83 18.59
CA GLU A 386 16.69 -13.37 18.32
C GLU A 386 17.53 -12.45 17.42
N ALA A 387 16.92 -11.79 16.45
CA ALA A 387 17.62 -10.92 15.51
C ALA A 387 17.96 -9.56 16.11
N PHE A 388 17.01 -8.92 16.78
CA PHE A 388 17.11 -7.54 17.30
C PHE A 388 17.38 -7.47 18.81
N GLY A 389 17.27 -8.59 19.56
CA GLY A 389 17.42 -8.63 21.01
C GLY A 389 16.21 -8.11 21.78
N ILE A 390 15.15 -7.72 21.11
CA ILE A 390 13.92 -7.11 21.65
C ILE A 390 12.73 -7.78 21.00
N ALA A 391 11.69 -8.12 21.78
CA ALA A 391 10.44 -8.62 21.22
C ALA A 391 9.75 -7.52 20.39
N PRO A 392 9.20 -7.84 19.24
CA PRO A 392 8.42 -6.90 18.46
C PRO A 392 7.08 -6.62 19.15
N HIS A 393 6.45 -5.52 18.79
CA HIS A 393 5.07 -5.25 19.19
C HIS A 393 4.12 -5.39 17.98
N PRO A 394 2.86 -5.78 18.20
CA PRO A 394 1.86 -5.79 17.14
C PRO A 394 1.54 -4.35 16.73
N LYS A 395 1.52 -4.09 15.44
CA LYS A 395 1.24 -2.76 14.86
C LYS A 395 0.11 -2.86 13.86
N ARG A 396 -0.85 -1.95 13.93
CA ARG A 396 -1.80 -1.73 12.83
C ARG A 396 -1.27 -0.61 11.93
N ASP A 397 -1.18 -0.88 10.64
CA ASP A 397 -0.69 0.08 9.66
C ASP A 397 -1.83 0.78 8.91
N GLY A 398 -1.51 1.96 8.36
CA GLY A 398 -2.46 2.78 7.62
C GLY A 398 -2.62 2.39 6.15
N GLY A 399 -1.66 1.66 5.62
CA GLY A 399 -1.67 1.16 4.25
C GLY A 399 -2.72 0.08 4.02
N SER A 400 -2.98 -0.20 2.75
CA SER A 400 -3.85 -1.30 2.31
C SER A 400 -3.04 -2.18 1.38
N ILE A 401 -3.07 -3.47 1.63
CA ILE A 401 -2.56 -4.50 0.72
C ILE A 401 -3.78 -5.31 0.29
N PRO A 402 -4.40 -4.99 -0.86
CA PRO A 402 -5.72 -5.52 -1.24
C PRO A 402 -5.79 -7.04 -1.33
N ILE A 403 -4.66 -7.68 -1.57
CA ILE A 403 -4.55 -9.13 -1.69
C ILE A 403 -4.76 -9.88 -0.36
N VAL A 404 -4.41 -9.27 0.79
CA VAL A 404 -4.43 -9.98 2.07
C VAL A 404 -5.78 -10.62 2.37
N PRO A 405 -6.93 -9.91 2.21
CA PRO A 405 -8.25 -10.52 2.39
C PRO A 405 -8.61 -11.58 1.34
N MET A 406 -7.89 -11.66 0.22
CA MET A 406 -8.20 -12.65 -0.83
C MET A 406 -7.70 -14.05 -0.49
N PHE A 407 -6.81 -14.17 0.50
CA PHE A 407 -6.27 -15.45 0.96
C PHE A 407 -7.16 -16.16 2.00
N GLU A 408 -8.19 -15.50 2.50
CA GLU A 408 -9.23 -16.10 3.35
C GLU A 408 -10.31 -16.81 2.51
#